data_092e2253ba1eeb7fdec8b2d445a68fa5
#
_entry.id   092e2253ba1eeb7fdec8b2d445a68fa5
#
_cell.length_a   1.000
_cell.length_b   1.000
_cell.length_c   1.000
_cell.angle_alpha   90.00
_cell.angle_beta   90.00
_cell.angle_gamma   90.00
#
_symmetry.space_group_name_H-M   'P 1'
#
loop_
_entity.id
_entity.type
_entity.pdbx_description
1 polymer ?
#
loop_
_entity_poly.entity_id
_entity_poly.type
_entity_poly.pdbx_seq_one_letter_code
_entity_poly.pdbx_strand_id
1 'polypeptide(L)'
;MNKADLLAASLDEFLDVSPDVEAAAVVSADGLPIASALPPYVEEDRLAAMSAALLTLGERAASGLGKGSLAQVFVEGEHGHVVLMSAGDSAVLVAVTSGEAKVGLTLYEMRKIAAQIEKHMDSTPSSEPGPVQEDIVEKSSADMVASTEPTPPAPSTTWGPPPAAPEAEPVSNWQ
;
A
#
# COMPACT_ATOMS: atom_id res chain seq x y z
N MET A 1 12.70 -22.48 3.67
CA MET A 1 11.73 -21.49 4.09
C MET A 1 11.65 -20.48 2.98
N ASN A 2 10.45 -20.21 2.47
CA ASN A 2 10.28 -19.17 1.47
C ASN A 2 10.19 -17.79 2.17
N LYS A 3 10.18 -16.71 1.38
CA LYS A 3 10.15 -15.35 1.90
C LYS A 3 8.88 -15.08 2.72
N ALA A 4 7.73 -15.56 2.26
CA ALA A 4 6.47 -15.41 2.96
C ALA A 4 6.48 -16.11 4.33
N ASP A 5 7.09 -17.30 4.43
CA ASP A 5 7.22 -18.02 5.70
C ASP A 5 8.07 -17.25 6.73
N LEU A 6 9.15 -16.61 6.27
CA LEU A 6 10.02 -15.80 7.15
C LEU A 6 9.29 -14.55 7.64
N LEU A 7 8.52 -13.91 6.76
CA LEU A 7 7.73 -12.74 7.13
C LEU A 7 6.59 -13.11 8.08
N ALA A 8 5.88 -14.22 7.83
CA ALA A 8 4.86 -14.72 8.72
C ALA A 8 5.42 -15.02 10.13
N ALA A 9 6.57 -15.69 10.21
CA ALA A 9 7.23 -15.94 11.50
C ALA A 9 7.61 -14.64 12.23
N SER A 10 8.04 -13.59 11.50
CA SER A 10 8.32 -12.27 12.10
C SER A 10 7.05 -11.58 12.63
N LEU A 11 5.91 -11.77 11.95
CA LEU A 11 4.62 -11.24 12.41
C LEU A 11 4.10 -12.00 13.63
N ASP A 12 4.26 -13.32 13.67
CA ASP A 12 3.89 -14.13 14.85
C ASP A 12 4.72 -13.72 16.07
N GLU A 13 6.06 -13.53 15.89
CA GLU A 13 6.92 -13.00 16.96
C GLU A 13 6.46 -11.62 17.43
N PHE A 14 6.03 -10.76 16.51
CA PHE A 14 5.53 -9.43 16.85
C PHE A 14 4.27 -9.49 17.72
N LEU A 15 3.31 -10.34 17.36
CA LEU A 15 2.09 -10.54 18.14
C LEU A 15 2.40 -11.12 19.53
N ASP A 16 3.35 -12.04 19.63
CA ASP A 16 3.75 -12.65 20.89
C ASP A 16 4.36 -11.64 21.87
N VAL A 17 5.17 -10.69 21.38
CA VAL A 17 5.83 -9.68 22.22
C VAL A 17 4.98 -8.42 22.46
N SER A 18 3.91 -8.25 21.68
CA SER A 18 3.03 -7.07 21.71
C SER A 18 1.57 -7.47 21.92
N PRO A 19 1.16 -7.80 23.15
CA PRO A 19 -0.18 -8.32 23.44
C PRO A 19 -1.32 -7.32 23.12
N ASP A 20 -0.99 -6.04 23.00
CA ASP A 20 -1.95 -5.00 22.62
C ASP A 20 -2.20 -4.96 21.10
N VAL A 21 -1.40 -5.69 20.29
CA VAL A 21 -1.57 -5.81 18.84
C VAL A 21 -2.49 -6.98 18.54
N GLU A 22 -3.62 -6.70 17.92
CA GLU A 22 -4.66 -7.69 17.58
C GLU A 22 -4.46 -8.33 16.20
N ALA A 23 -3.80 -7.60 15.30
CA ALA A 23 -3.57 -8.04 13.93
C ALA A 23 -2.33 -7.37 13.37
N ALA A 24 -1.58 -8.08 12.55
CA ALA A 24 -0.45 -7.53 11.81
C ALA A 24 -0.38 -8.10 10.38
N ALA A 25 0.09 -7.29 9.44
CA ALA A 25 0.29 -7.71 8.06
C ALA A 25 1.48 -7.00 7.42
N VAL A 26 2.12 -7.66 6.48
CA VAL A 26 3.07 -7.06 5.54
C VAL A 26 2.40 -6.98 4.19
N VAL A 27 2.33 -5.77 3.67
CA VAL A 27 1.63 -5.44 2.43
C VAL A 27 2.62 -4.81 1.46
N SER A 28 2.50 -5.07 0.17
CA SER A 28 3.28 -4.35 -0.84
C SER A 28 2.79 -2.90 -1.00
N ALA A 29 3.61 -2.04 -1.57
CA ALA A 29 3.22 -0.67 -1.90
C ALA A 29 1.99 -0.60 -2.83
N ASP A 30 1.77 -1.65 -3.63
CA ASP A 30 0.61 -1.78 -4.54
C ASP A 30 -0.67 -2.28 -3.85
N GLY A 31 -0.62 -2.59 -2.56
CA GLY A 31 -1.77 -3.05 -1.79
C GLY A 31 -2.04 -4.55 -1.89
N LEU A 32 -1.03 -5.36 -2.21
CA LEU A 32 -1.14 -6.81 -2.21
C LEU A 32 -0.60 -7.38 -0.88
N PRO A 33 -1.30 -8.29 -0.22
CA PRO A 33 -0.80 -8.94 0.97
C PRO A 33 0.40 -9.84 0.64
N ILE A 34 1.45 -9.76 1.46
CA ILE A 34 2.67 -10.56 1.32
C ILE A 34 2.71 -11.62 2.43
N ALA A 35 2.38 -11.24 3.64
CA ALA A 35 2.25 -12.10 4.80
C ALA A 35 1.30 -11.45 5.81
N SER A 36 0.56 -12.26 6.55
CA SER A 36 -0.39 -11.76 7.54
C SER A 36 -0.50 -12.66 8.75
N ALA A 37 -0.77 -12.06 9.90
CA ALA A 37 -1.19 -12.68 11.14
C ALA A 37 -2.47 -11.98 11.60
N LEU A 38 -3.62 -12.44 11.09
CA LEU A 38 -4.92 -11.79 11.21
C LEU A 38 -5.93 -12.69 11.91
N PRO A 39 -6.79 -12.15 12.77
CA PRO A 39 -7.94 -12.87 13.28
C PRO A 39 -8.98 -13.09 12.16
N PRO A 40 -9.85 -14.12 12.28
CA PRO A 40 -10.76 -14.53 11.20
C PRO A 40 -11.78 -13.47 10.74
N TYR A 41 -11.99 -12.44 11.53
CA TYR A 41 -12.93 -11.35 11.21
C TYR A 41 -12.30 -10.20 10.42
N VAL A 42 -10.98 -10.22 10.21
CA VAL A 42 -10.26 -9.23 9.40
C VAL A 42 -9.99 -9.79 8.02
N GLU A 43 -10.54 -9.14 7.01
CA GLU A 43 -10.31 -9.51 5.60
C GLU A 43 -8.95 -8.97 5.15
N GLU A 44 -8.06 -9.88 4.77
CA GLU A 44 -6.68 -9.58 4.38
C GLU A 44 -6.59 -8.61 3.20
N ASP A 45 -7.30 -8.90 2.11
CA ASP A 45 -7.30 -8.07 0.89
C ASP A 45 -7.81 -6.65 1.17
N ARG A 46 -8.83 -6.55 2.00
CA ARG A 46 -9.39 -5.25 2.40
C ARG A 46 -8.40 -4.45 3.23
N LEU A 47 -7.74 -5.08 4.21
CA LEU A 47 -6.70 -4.44 5.02
C LEU A 47 -5.55 -3.97 4.13
N ALA A 48 -5.10 -4.80 3.20
CA ALA A 48 -4.02 -4.48 2.28
C ALA A 48 -4.35 -3.28 1.38
N ALA A 49 -5.52 -3.28 0.74
CA ALA A 49 -5.95 -2.17 -0.12
C ALA A 49 -6.11 -0.85 0.64
N MET A 50 -6.70 -0.88 1.83
CA MET A 50 -6.84 0.30 2.68
C MET A 50 -5.48 0.84 3.14
N SER A 51 -4.55 -0.03 3.47
CA SER A 51 -3.20 0.33 3.91
C SER A 51 -2.42 1.04 2.80
N ALA A 52 -2.45 0.54 1.57
CA ALA A 52 -1.81 1.17 0.43
C ALA A 52 -2.42 2.56 0.13
N ALA A 53 -3.74 2.70 0.23
CA ALA A 53 -4.41 3.99 0.04
C ALA A 53 -3.99 5.02 1.11
N LEU A 54 -3.95 4.62 2.38
CA LEU A 54 -3.52 5.48 3.50
C LEU A 54 -2.05 5.89 3.35
N LEU A 55 -1.17 4.95 2.97
CA LEU A 55 0.24 5.24 2.73
C LEU A 55 0.40 6.29 1.62
N THR A 56 -0.24 6.06 0.46
CA THR A 56 -0.19 6.98 -0.68
C THR A 56 -0.68 8.39 -0.31
N LEU A 57 -1.76 8.49 0.45
CA LEU A 57 -2.27 9.78 0.92
C LEU A 57 -1.33 10.43 1.93
N GLY A 58 -0.74 9.66 2.83
CA GLY A 58 0.25 10.11 3.80
C GLY A 58 1.51 10.66 3.12
N GLU A 59 2.04 9.97 2.11
CA GLU A 59 3.19 10.41 1.33
C GLU A 59 2.93 11.71 0.58
N ARG A 60 1.75 11.81 -0.07
CA ARG A 60 1.33 13.05 -0.75
C ARG A 60 1.19 14.20 0.23
N ALA A 61 0.66 13.97 1.42
CA ALA A 61 0.54 14.99 2.45
C ALA A 61 1.92 15.43 2.97
N ALA A 62 2.80 14.48 3.29
CA ALA A 62 4.14 14.78 3.79
C ALA A 62 4.96 15.57 2.77
N SER A 63 5.01 15.14 1.50
CA SER A 63 5.75 15.81 0.45
C SER A 63 5.10 17.13 0.06
N GLY A 64 3.78 17.20 -0.10
CA GLY A 64 3.04 18.40 -0.46
C GLY A 64 3.14 19.54 0.58
N LEU A 65 3.31 19.19 1.85
CA LEU A 65 3.52 20.14 2.95
C LEU A 65 5.01 20.38 3.27
N GLY A 66 5.92 19.86 2.45
CA GLY A 66 7.36 20.03 2.64
C GLY A 66 7.92 19.37 3.91
N LYS A 67 7.29 18.29 4.37
CA LYS A 67 7.73 17.55 5.57
C LYS A 67 8.70 16.40 5.28
N GLY A 68 9.05 16.20 4.00
CA GLY A 68 9.95 15.15 3.57
C GLY A 68 9.25 13.81 3.35
N SER A 69 9.99 12.71 3.52
CA SER A 69 9.45 11.35 3.39
C SER A 69 8.55 10.98 4.55
N LEU A 70 7.52 10.19 4.26
CA LEU A 70 6.60 9.66 5.27
C LEU A 70 7.32 8.63 6.15
N ALA A 71 7.27 8.81 7.46
CA ALA A 71 7.82 7.84 8.40
C ALA A 71 6.79 6.79 8.82
N GLN A 72 5.56 7.21 9.06
CA GLN A 72 4.46 6.37 9.50
C GLN A 72 3.13 7.06 9.31
N VAL A 73 2.05 6.27 9.20
CA VAL A 73 0.66 6.74 9.30
C VAL A 73 0.08 6.19 10.61
N PHE A 74 -0.59 7.03 11.34
CA PHE A 74 -1.28 6.67 12.58
C PHE A 74 -2.74 7.07 12.46
N VAL A 75 -3.63 6.10 12.60
CA VAL A 75 -5.08 6.31 12.60
C VAL A 75 -5.63 5.89 13.95
N GLU A 76 -6.23 6.83 14.66
CA GLU A 76 -6.89 6.60 15.95
C GLU A 76 -8.39 6.44 15.72
N GLY A 77 -8.93 5.32 16.20
CA GLY A 77 -10.36 5.04 16.23
C GLY A 77 -10.86 4.93 17.66
N GLU A 78 -12.16 4.89 17.83
CA GLU A 78 -12.82 4.76 19.16
C GLU A 78 -12.43 3.47 19.90
N HIS A 79 -12.13 2.40 19.15
CA HIS A 79 -11.89 1.07 19.72
C HIS A 79 -10.45 0.60 19.55
N GLY A 80 -9.57 1.41 18.97
CA GLY A 80 -8.16 1.03 18.77
C GLY A 80 -7.47 1.88 17.73
N HIS A 81 -6.29 1.45 17.34
CA HIS A 81 -5.45 2.19 16.42
C HIS A 81 -5.02 1.32 15.24
N VAL A 82 -4.81 1.95 14.10
CA VAL A 82 -4.15 1.35 12.94
C VAL A 82 -2.86 2.12 12.68
N VAL A 83 -1.76 1.41 12.67
CA VAL A 83 -0.44 1.99 12.43
C VAL A 83 0.16 1.36 11.18
N LEU A 84 0.62 2.21 10.26
CA LEU A 84 1.34 1.78 9.07
C LEU A 84 2.75 2.34 9.13
N MET A 85 3.73 1.52 8.81
CA MET A 85 5.14 1.90 8.79
C MET A 85 5.84 1.28 7.59
N SER A 86 6.64 2.08 6.87
CA SER A 86 7.43 1.55 5.75
C SER A 86 8.43 0.52 6.25
N ALA A 87 8.55 -0.59 5.52
CA ALA A 87 9.50 -1.66 5.75
C ALA A 87 10.36 -1.85 4.49
N GLY A 88 11.32 -0.94 4.30
CA GLY A 88 12.05 -0.75 3.05
C GLY A 88 11.22 -0.02 1.99
N ASP A 89 11.68 -0.07 0.74
CA ASP A 89 11.10 0.69 -0.37
C ASP A 89 9.82 0.04 -0.96
N SER A 90 9.60 -1.24 -0.71
CA SER A 90 8.56 -2.03 -1.40
C SER A 90 7.52 -2.68 -0.50
N ALA A 91 7.66 -2.53 0.82
CA ALA A 91 6.75 -3.15 1.78
C ALA A 91 6.31 -2.17 2.88
N VAL A 92 5.15 -2.44 3.42
CA VAL A 92 4.51 -1.71 4.51
C VAL A 92 4.12 -2.69 5.61
N LEU A 93 4.58 -2.45 6.82
CA LEU A 93 4.10 -3.15 8.01
C LEU A 93 2.84 -2.44 8.51
N VAL A 94 1.78 -3.19 8.67
CA VAL A 94 0.50 -2.74 9.24
C VAL A 94 0.27 -3.42 10.56
N ALA A 95 -0.11 -2.66 11.58
CA ALA A 95 -0.55 -3.18 12.87
C ALA A 95 -1.90 -2.59 13.27
N VAL A 96 -2.79 -3.44 13.76
CA VAL A 96 -4.06 -3.05 14.37
C VAL A 96 -3.97 -3.35 15.85
N THR A 97 -4.28 -2.37 16.69
CA THR A 97 -4.14 -2.47 18.14
C THR A 97 -5.46 -2.22 18.85
N SER A 98 -5.57 -2.72 20.06
CA SER A 98 -6.66 -2.36 20.97
C SER A 98 -6.61 -0.88 21.38
N GLY A 99 -7.74 -0.35 21.91
CA GLY A 99 -7.82 1.03 22.40
C GLY A 99 -6.97 1.31 23.65
N GLU A 100 -6.58 0.27 24.39
CA GLU A 100 -5.74 0.39 25.59
C GLU A 100 -4.25 0.30 25.30
N ALA A 101 -3.88 0.13 24.01
CA ALA A 101 -2.50 -0.06 23.59
C ALA A 101 -1.61 1.12 23.95
N LYS A 102 -0.44 0.79 24.47
CA LYS A 102 0.62 1.78 24.70
C LYS A 102 1.30 2.13 23.38
N VAL A 103 0.72 3.08 22.64
CA VAL A 103 1.14 3.49 21.29
C VAL A 103 2.66 3.66 21.18
N GLY A 104 3.31 4.26 22.17
CA GLY A 104 4.77 4.47 22.14
C GLY A 104 5.57 3.16 22.14
N LEU A 105 5.10 2.15 22.88
CA LEU A 105 5.71 0.81 22.90
C LEU A 105 5.44 0.10 21.58
N THR A 106 4.20 0.12 21.10
CA THR A 106 3.83 -0.46 19.81
C THR A 106 4.68 0.11 18.68
N LEU A 107 4.85 1.43 18.61
CA LEU A 107 5.71 2.08 17.62
C LEU A 107 7.18 1.67 17.72
N TYR A 108 7.67 1.46 18.92
CA TYR A 108 9.04 0.98 19.14
C TYR A 108 9.22 -0.44 18.59
N GLU A 109 8.30 -1.35 18.95
CA GLU A 109 8.33 -2.75 18.47
C GLU A 109 8.13 -2.81 16.95
N MET A 110 7.22 -2.02 16.40
CA MET A 110 7.01 -1.95 14.94
C MET A 110 8.28 -1.54 14.19
N ARG A 111 9.05 -0.56 14.70
CA ARG A 111 10.32 -0.16 14.05
C ARG A 111 11.32 -1.31 14.01
N LYS A 112 11.39 -2.10 15.08
CA LYS A 112 12.28 -3.26 15.16
C LYS A 112 11.88 -4.33 14.14
N ILE A 113 10.58 -4.64 14.06
CA ILE A 113 10.03 -5.62 13.12
C ILE A 113 10.15 -5.10 11.67
N ALA A 114 9.84 -3.83 11.40
CA ALA A 114 10.00 -3.24 10.08
C ALA A 114 11.45 -3.37 9.54
N ALA A 115 12.45 -3.15 10.39
CA ALA A 115 13.85 -3.35 10.03
C ALA A 115 14.22 -4.83 9.78
N GLN A 116 13.56 -5.78 10.43
CA GLN A 116 13.73 -7.21 10.13
C GLN A 116 13.07 -7.57 8.79
N ILE A 117 11.85 -7.09 8.55
CA ILE A 117 11.12 -7.28 7.29
C ILE A 117 11.93 -6.74 6.11
N GLU A 118 12.46 -5.53 6.21
CA GLU A 118 13.33 -4.91 5.19
C GLU A 118 14.48 -5.85 4.82
N LYS A 119 15.22 -6.38 5.81
CA LYS A 119 16.30 -7.34 5.57
C LYS A 119 15.83 -8.61 4.85
N HIS A 120 14.65 -9.12 5.18
CA HIS A 120 14.07 -10.27 4.50
C HIS A 120 13.59 -9.95 3.09
N MET A 121 13.16 -8.69 2.85
CA MET A 121 12.78 -8.21 1.54
C MET A 121 13.99 -8.07 0.60
N ASP A 122 15.11 -7.56 1.11
CA ASP A 122 16.33 -7.32 0.35
C ASP A 122 17.15 -8.59 0.08
N SER A 123 16.96 -9.63 0.90
CA SER A 123 17.69 -10.91 0.81
C SER A 123 17.24 -11.80 -0.36
N THR A 124 16.40 -11.34 -1.26
CA THR A 124 16.09 -12.08 -2.49
C THR A 124 17.26 -11.93 -3.45
N PRO A 125 17.96 -13.03 -3.85
CA PRO A 125 18.89 -12.96 -4.95
C PRO A 125 18.09 -12.46 -6.16
N SER A 126 18.52 -11.35 -6.74
CA SER A 126 18.07 -10.91 -8.05
C SER A 126 18.05 -12.13 -8.95
N SER A 127 16.87 -12.55 -9.40
CA SER A 127 16.77 -13.44 -10.54
C SER A 127 17.44 -12.68 -11.67
N GLU A 128 18.72 -12.95 -11.91
CA GLU A 128 19.35 -12.50 -13.15
C GLU A 128 18.41 -12.91 -14.28
N PRO A 129 18.06 -12.00 -15.18
CA PRO A 129 17.39 -12.39 -16.40
C PRO A 129 18.32 -13.40 -17.06
N GLY A 130 17.86 -14.66 -17.11
CA GLY A 130 18.60 -15.74 -17.79
C GLY A 130 18.99 -15.26 -19.19
N PRO A 131 20.11 -15.74 -19.75
CA PRO A 131 20.60 -15.27 -21.03
C PRO A 131 19.49 -15.41 -22.05
N VAL A 132 19.14 -14.29 -22.64
CA VAL A 132 18.26 -14.24 -23.81
C VAL A 132 18.97 -15.08 -24.87
N GLN A 133 18.48 -16.28 -25.13
CA GLN A 133 18.89 -17.03 -26.30
C GLN A 133 18.43 -16.24 -27.51
N GLU A 134 19.39 -15.54 -28.12
CA GLU A 134 19.31 -15.08 -29.49
C GLU A 134 19.36 -16.32 -30.40
N ASP A 135 18.26 -16.99 -30.59
CA ASP A 135 18.07 -17.91 -31.71
C ASP A 135 17.51 -17.16 -32.91
N ILE A 136 18.47 -16.71 -33.69
CA ILE A 136 18.48 -16.68 -35.14
C ILE A 136 17.17 -17.12 -35.80
N VAL A 137 16.43 -16.19 -36.37
CA VAL A 137 15.65 -16.42 -37.57
C VAL A 137 15.92 -15.29 -38.57
N GLU A 138 16.96 -15.47 -39.35
CA GLU A 138 17.09 -14.87 -40.65
C GLU A 138 16.20 -15.64 -41.65
N LYS A 139 15.50 -14.88 -42.41
CA LYS A 139 14.77 -15.19 -43.66
C LYS A 139 13.25 -15.24 -43.56
N SER A 140 12.59 -14.19 -43.98
CA SER A 140 12.00 -14.16 -45.32
C SER A 140 11.41 -12.79 -45.60
N SER A 141 12.00 -12.18 -46.60
CA SER A 141 11.48 -10.98 -47.29
C SER A 141 10.19 -11.31 -48.02
N ALA A 142 9.41 -10.29 -48.18
CA ALA A 142 8.45 -10.02 -49.23
C ALA A 142 6.96 -10.29 -48.94
N ASP A 143 6.26 -9.21 -49.18
CA ASP A 143 4.84 -9.12 -49.55
C ASP A 143 3.78 -9.22 -48.42
N MET A 144 3.32 -8.08 -47.96
CA MET A 144 1.97 -7.65 -48.36
C MET A 144 1.65 -6.23 -47.86
N VAL A 145 1.36 -5.42 -48.86
CA VAL A 145 0.90 -4.03 -48.81
C VAL A 145 -0.41 -3.85 -48.03
N ALA A 146 -0.45 -2.72 -47.33
CA ALA A 146 -1.60 -1.84 -47.17
C ALA A 146 -2.93 -2.39 -46.64
N SER A 147 -3.22 -1.96 -45.43
CA SER A 147 -4.56 -1.45 -45.11
C SER A 147 -4.43 -0.49 -43.92
N THR A 148 -4.28 0.77 -44.23
CA THR A 148 -4.51 1.89 -43.30
C THR A 148 -6.01 2.06 -43.10
N GLU A 149 -6.51 1.62 -41.96
CA GLU A 149 -7.79 2.12 -41.47
C GLU A 149 -7.54 3.30 -40.53
N PRO A 150 -8.21 4.42 -40.71
CA PRO A 150 -8.03 5.59 -39.86
C PRO A 150 -8.72 5.37 -38.51
N THR A 151 -7.96 5.49 -37.47
CA THR A 151 -8.44 5.57 -36.07
C THR A 151 -9.44 6.70 -35.94
N PRO A 152 -10.65 6.48 -35.39
CA PRO A 152 -11.59 7.56 -35.13
C PRO A 152 -11.05 8.46 -33.99
N PRO A 153 -11.29 9.79 -34.08
CA PRO A 153 -10.84 10.73 -33.08
C PRO A 153 -11.54 10.49 -31.75
N ALA A 154 -10.75 10.57 -30.67
CA ALA A 154 -11.25 10.50 -29.30
C ALA A 154 -12.32 11.58 -29.05
N PRO A 155 -13.39 11.28 -28.28
CA PRO A 155 -14.38 12.28 -27.93
C PRO A 155 -13.75 13.36 -27.04
N SER A 156 -13.79 14.59 -27.49
CA SER A 156 -13.42 15.77 -26.72
C SER A 156 -14.44 15.96 -25.57
N THR A 157 -14.08 15.54 -24.39
CA THR A 157 -14.86 15.85 -23.19
C THR A 157 -14.63 17.31 -22.85
N THR A 158 -15.51 18.16 -23.33
CA THR A 158 -15.57 19.57 -22.91
C THR A 158 -16.08 19.60 -21.46
N TRP A 159 -15.19 19.85 -20.54
CA TRP A 159 -15.55 20.15 -19.16
C TRP A 159 -16.28 21.50 -19.13
N GLY A 160 -17.60 21.46 -18.99
CA GLY A 160 -18.39 22.65 -18.65
C GLY A 160 -18.16 23.03 -17.18
N PRO A 161 -18.30 24.32 -16.81
CA PRO A 161 -18.21 24.72 -15.43
C PRO A 161 -19.31 24.03 -14.60
N PRO A 162 -19.03 23.68 -13.32
CA PRO A 162 -20.01 23.04 -12.45
C PRO A 162 -21.23 23.93 -12.27
N PRO A 163 -22.45 23.35 -12.10
CA PRO A 163 -23.64 24.12 -11.83
C PRO A 163 -23.49 24.96 -10.56
N ALA A 164 -23.99 26.20 -10.59
CA ALA A 164 -23.95 27.11 -9.45
C ALA A 164 -24.61 26.43 -8.24
N ALA A 165 -23.97 26.56 -7.07
CA ALA A 165 -24.55 26.12 -5.81
C ALA A 165 -25.90 26.80 -5.56
N PRO A 166 -26.89 26.07 -5.02
CA PRO A 166 -28.15 26.70 -4.65
C PRO A 166 -27.91 27.77 -3.57
N GLU A 167 -28.51 28.94 -3.77
CA GLU A 167 -28.44 30.03 -2.81
C GLU A 167 -28.97 29.55 -1.44
N ALA A 168 -28.17 29.77 -0.40
CA ALA A 168 -28.55 29.46 0.97
C ALA A 168 -29.76 30.28 1.37
N GLU A 169 -30.86 29.63 1.72
CA GLU A 169 -32.01 30.27 2.32
C GLU A 169 -31.62 30.91 3.67
N PRO A 170 -32.14 32.11 3.97
CA PRO A 170 -31.82 32.76 5.24
C PRO A 170 -32.44 32.00 6.40
N VAL A 171 -31.59 31.53 7.29
CA VAL A 171 -31.99 30.91 8.56
C VAL A 171 -32.80 31.92 9.38
N SER A 172 -34.10 31.69 9.47
CA SER A 172 -34.97 32.48 10.34
C SER A 172 -34.69 32.15 11.81
N ASN A 173 -34.27 33.15 12.48
CA ASN A 173 -34.23 33.49 13.91
C ASN A 173 -35.04 32.57 14.84
N TRP A 174 -34.32 31.86 15.74
CA TRP A 174 -34.93 31.28 16.94
C TRP A 174 -34.88 32.31 18.07
N GLN A 175 -36.08 32.82 18.45
CA GLN A 175 -36.30 33.43 19.76
C GLN A 175 -36.60 32.38 20.81
#